data_ce8a2447ac02e5bdb97cf59d9b85580a
#
_entry.id   ce8a2447ac02e5bdb97cf59d9b85580a
#
_cell.length_a   1.000
_cell.length_b   1.000
_cell.length_c   1.000
_cell.angle_alpha   90.00
_cell.angle_beta   90.00
_cell.angle_gamma   90.00
#
_symmetry.space_group_name_H-M   'P 1'
#
loop_
_entity.id
_entity.type
_entity.pdbx_description
1 polymer ?
#
loop_
_entity_poly.entity_id
_entity_poly.type
_entity_poly.pdbx_seq_one_letter_code
_entity_poly.pdbx_strand_id
1 'polypeptide(L)'
;GLGDVYKRQLQAQKNSTYNENNTSKKSTSNDIYSGSVGKDINTNLTMEDGTTGLIQKREVFGRDIYDRAVIPSGEAMGIYMKTDGVMVVDVCSFKNLEGNTCCPADGILQTGDYIIDIAGTPVSKRSELLQVVSESDGKAVDITYVRDGEKYESEIIPQKNENGNYLLGAWVKDDVSGIGTITFIDDTRFMALGHSISDVDTGLMMRCSTGGMYTTNITNISKSYSEQPGRLQGNIAYRKALVGIIDGNSSSGIYGHLDASYCSSKYGDAEKMYIARGGDVSRGEAYIYSRLDGILKKYKIEIEIVDKKANDKNIEFHVTDDELLDLTGGVVQGMSGSPIIQNGKIIGAVTHVFVDDPTRGYGIFIENMLEK
;
A
#
# COMPACT_ATOMS: atom_id res chain seq x y z
N GLY A 1 2.59 5.17 -10.37
CA GLY A 1 3.37 4.83 -9.18
C GLY A 1 2.78 5.46 -7.92
N LEU A 2 3.27 5.13 -6.74
CA LEU A 2 2.86 5.71 -5.45
C LEU A 2 2.90 7.26 -5.40
N GLY A 3 3.44 7.91 -6.42
CA GLY A 3 3.59 9.37 -6.52
C GLY A 3 2.32 10.18 -6.83
N ASP A 4 1.25 9.57 -7.32
CA ASP A 4 0.04 10.30 -7.74
C ASP A 4 -1.11 10.26 -6.69
N VAL A 5 -0.94 9.53 -5.58
CA VAL A 5 -1.88 9.55 -4.43
C VAL A 5 -2.11 10.97 -3.94
N TYR A 6 -1.08 11.82 -4.01
CA TYR A 6 -1.15 13.21 -3.55
C TYR A 6 -1.95 14.15 -4.45
N LYS A 7 -1.97 13.95 -5.77
CA LYS A 7 -2.76 14.82 -6.67
C LYS A 7 -4.26 14.68 -6.43
N ARG A 8 -4.73 13.49 -5.99
CA ARG A 8 -6.15 13.28 -5.67
C ARG A 8 -6.49 13.59 -4.22
N GLN A 9 -5.54 13.52 -3.28
CA GLN A 9 -5.75 14.08 -1.94
C GLN A 9 -6.01 15.60 -2.01
N LEU A 10 -5.30 16.34 -2.88
CA LEU A 10 -5.59 17.74 -3.22
C LEU A 10 -7.03 17.93 -3.70
N GLN A 11 -7.53 17.02 -4.53
CA GLN A 11 -8.88 17.10 -5.09
C GLN A 11 -9.95 16.69 -4.08
N ALA A 12 -9.66 15.68 -3.22
CA ALA A 12 -10.54 15.24 -2.14
C ALA A 12 -10.63 16.28 -1.01
N GLN A 13 -9.53 16.93 -0.64
CA GLN A 13 -9.53 18.02 0.34
C GLN A 13 -10.27 19.25 -0.18
N LYS A 14 -10.10 19.63 -1.46
CA LYS A 14 -10.89 20.71 -2.09
C LYS A 14 -12.38 20.39 -2.15
N ASN A 15 -12.77 19.13 -2.30
CA ASN A 15 -14.18 18.70 -2.29
C ASN A 15 -14.76 18.55 -0.88
N SER A 16 -13.94 18.27 0.14
CA SER A 16 -14.37 18.16 1.54
C SER A 16 -14.73 19.54 2.13
N THR A 17 -14.03 20.59 1.78
CA THR A 17 -14.35 21.97 2.19
C THR A 17 -15.64 22.52 1.55
N TYR A 18 -16.19 21.85 0.53
CA TYR A 18 -17.44 22.25 -0.13
C TYR A 18 -18.68 21.48 0.38
N ASN A 19 -18.53 20.41 1.19
CA ASN A 19 -19.62 19.52 1.60
C ASN A 19 -19.91 19.47 3.11
N GLU A 20 -19.49 20.45 3.91
CA GLU A 20 -19.88 20.52 5.33
C GLU A 20 -21.34 20.96 5.59
N ASN A 21 -22.16 21.03 4.55
CA ASN A 21 -23.61 21.24 4.68
C ASN A 21 -24.37 20.12 3.95
N ASN A 22 -24.50 18.94 4.55
CA ASN A 22 -25.74 18.16 4.57
C ASN A 22 -25.62 16.73 5.11
N THR A 23 -26.37 16.54 6.18
CA THR A 23 -27.12 15.33 6.60
C THR A 23 -26.41 14.04 6.97
N SER A 24 -26.45 13.82 8.28
CA SER A 24 -26.49 12.52 8.98
C SER A 24 -27.43 11.47 8.33
N LYS A 25 -26.93 10.25 8.07
CA LYS A 25 -27.72 9.04 8.19
C LYS A 25 -26.84 7.87 8.66
N LYS A 26 -27.23 7.32 9.82
CA LYS A 26 -26.77 6.04 10.39
C LYS A 26 -27.13 4.89 9.45
N SER A 27 -26.22 3.95 9.27
CA SER A 27 -26.56 2.55 9.03
C SER A 27 -25.62 1.66 9.83
N THR A 28 -26.22 0.91 10.73
CA THR A 28 -25.66 -0.22 11.45
C THR A 28 -25.66 -1.44 10.55
N SER A 29 -24.55 -2.13 10.42
CA SER A 29 -24.55 -3.54 10.05
C SER A 29 -23.49 -4.27 10.90
N ASN A 30 -24.01 -5.18 11.73
CA ASN A 30 -23.22 -6.20 12.41
C ASN A 30 -22.85 -7.26 11.39
N ASP A 31 -21.58 -7.55 11.24
CA ASP A 31 -21.13 -8.79 10.66
C ASP A 31 -20.25 -9.55 11.64
N ILE A 32 -20.83 -10.68 12.05
CA ILE A 32 -20.20 -11.72 12.83
C ILE A 32 -19.40 -12.59 11.86
N TYR A 33 -18.09 -12.64 11.99
CA TYR A 33 -17.28 -13.71 11.42
C TYR A 33 -16.63 -14.51 12.52
N SER A 34 -17.10 -15.75 12.66
CA SER A 34 -16.55 -16.79 13.53
C SER A 34 -15.22 -17.30 13.00
N GLY A 35 -14.26 -17.45 13.90
CA GLY A 35 -12.92 -17.92 13.63
C GLY A 35 -12.85 -19.33 13.04
N SER A 36 -11.86 -19.56 12.23
CA SER A 36 -11.33 -20.88 11.93
C SER A 36 -9.82 -20.89 12.22
N VAL A 37 -9.45 -21.91 12.97
CA VAL A 37 -8.08 -22.26 13.39
C VAL A 37 -7.18 -22.37 12.16
N GLY A 38 -6.08 -21.64 12.15
CA GLY A 38 -5.11 -21.60 11.07
C GLY A 38 -4.49 -22.97 10.79
N LYS A 39 -4.56 -23.39 9.54
CA LYS A 39 -3.72 -24.47 8.99
C LYS A 39 -2.47 -23.84 8.40
N ASP A 40 -1.31 -24.37 8.72
CA ASP A 40 -0.04 -24.05 8.06
C ASP A 40 -0.19 -24.27 6.55
N ILE A 41 -0.16 -23.21 5.77
CA ILE A 41 -0.18 -23.28 4.32
C ILE A 41 1.24 -22.97 3.83
N ASN A 42 1.94 -24.01 3.35
CA ASN A 42 3.19 -23.82 2.61
C ASN A 42 2.88 -23.26 1.23
N THR A 43 3.27 -22.03 0.97
CA THR A 43 3.15 -21.42 -0.36
C THR A 43 4.53 -21.33 -1.00
N ASN A 44 4.70 -21.99 -2.15
CA ASN A 44 5.87 -21.81 -2.99
C ASN A 44 5.65 -20.58 -3.87
N LEU A 45 6.41 -19.52 -3.64
CA LEU A 45 6.45 -18.38 -4.55
C LEU A 45 7.61 -18.61 -5.54
N THR A 46 7.27 -18.85 -6.80
CA THR A 46 8.26 -18.89 -7.88
C THR A 46 8.32 -17.48 -8.48
N MET A 47 9.47 -16.83 -8.37
CA MET A 47 9.70 -15.51 -8.96
C MET A 47 9.98 -15.67 -10.45
N GLU A 48 9.83 -14.61 -11.25
CA GLU A 48 10.10 -14.64 -12.71
C GLU A 48 11.54 -15.05 -13.07
N ASP A 49 12.46 -15.06 -12.11
CA ASP A 49 13.85 -15.52 -12.27
C ASP A 49 14.06 -17.01 -11.93
N GLY A 50 12.99 -17.75 -11.59
CA GLY A 50 13.05 -19.17 -11.27
C GLY A 50 13.51 -19.50 -9.85
N THR A 51 13.74 -18.53 -8.98
CA THR A 51 14.05 -18.77 -7.57
C THR A 51 12.79 -19.12 -6.79
N THR A 52 12.82 -20.26 -6.07
CA THR A 52 11.71 -20.74 -5.21
C THR A 52 12.10 -20.56 -3.75
N GLY A 53 11.38 -19.72 -3.04
CA GLY A 53 11.52 -19.57 -1.58
C GLY A 53 10.38 -20.26 -0.84
N LEU A 54 10.71 -21.07 0.18
CA LEU A 54 9.74 -21.66 1.11
C LEU A 54 9.63 -20.75 2.34
N ILE A 55 8.51 -20.06 2.51
CA ILE A 55 8.23 -19.31 3.74
C ILE A 55 6.92 -19.83 4.37
N GLN A 56 7.00 -20.23 5.64
CA GLN A 56 5.83 -20.67 6.40
C GLN A 56 4.99 -19.45 6.82
N LYS A 57 3.73 -19.41 6.40
CA LYS A 57 2.75 -18.44 6.90
C LYS A 57 2.46 -18.69 8.38
N ARG A 58 2.71 -17.70 9.23
CA ARG A 58 2.29 -17.68 10.64
C ARG A 58 1.34 -16.50 10.87
N GLU A 59 0.43 -16.66 11.89
CA GLU A 59 -0.41 -15.53 12.33
C GLU A 59 0.44 -14.31 12.67
N VAL A 60 0.01 -13.15 12.17
CA VAL A 60 0.83 -11.96 12.20
C VAL A 60 0.79 -11.45 13.62
N PHE A 61 0.49 -11.14 14.49
CA PHE A 61 0.74 -10.63 15.84
C PHE A 61 -0.37 -11.05 16.82
N GLY A 62 0.00 -11.70 17.92
CA GLY A 62 -0.87 -11.99 19.04
C GLY A 62 -0.95 -10.81 20.03
N ARG A 63 -1.89 -10.85 20.97
CA ARG A 63 -2.07 -9.80 22.01
C ARG A 63 -0.84 -9.62 22.91
N ASP A 64 0.04 -10.61 22.96
CA ASP A 64 1.31 -10.60 23.70
C ASP A 64 2.37 -9.66 23.10
N ILE A 65 2.11 -9.04 21.94
CA ILE A 65 3.02 -8.08 21.30
C ILE A 65 3.35 -6.89 22.21
N TYR A 66 2.45 -6.51 23.12
CA TYR A 66 2.67 -5.43 24.08
C TYR A 66 3.60 -5.80 25.24
N ASP A 67 3.81 -7.09 25.46
CA ASP A 67 4.60 -7.62 26.58
C ASP A 67 6.05 -7.90 26.16
N ARG A 68 6.42 -7.65 24.91
CA ARG A 68 7.77 -7.87 24.38
C ARG A 68 8.27 -6.66 23.60
N ALA A 69 9.60 -6.54 23.58
CA ALA A 69 10.25 -5.47 22.84
C ALA A 69 10.50 -5.89 21.38
N VAL A 70 10.20 -4.99 20.45
CA VAL A 70 10.38 -5.14 19.00
C VAL A 70 11.42 -4.15 18.49
N ILE A 71 11.90 -4.32 17.27
CA ILE A 71 12.91 -3.46 16.66
C ILE A 71 12.23 -2.35 15.88
N PRO A 72 12.35 -1.04 16.26
CA PRO A 72 11.94 0.07 15.41
C PRO A 72 12.89 0.14 14.19
N SER A 73 12.34 0.02 12.98
CA SER A 73 13.19 -0.14 11.80
C SER A 73 13.57 1.18 11.12
N GLY A 74 12.59 1.93 10.64
CA GLY A 74 12.84 3.14 9.85
C GLY A 74 13.56 2.89 8.51
N GLU A 75 13.66 1.63 8.07
CA GLU A 75 14.31 1.24 6.81
C GLU A 75 13.38 1.46 5.63
N ALA A 76 13.83 2.21 4.63
CA ALA A 76 13.14 2.35 3.36
C ALA A 76 13.36 1.11 2.48
N MET A 77 12.28 0.51 2.02
CA MET A 77 12.27 -0.74 1.26
C MET A 77 11.54 -0.57 -0.07
N GLY A 78 11.97 -1.34 -1.06
CA GLY A 78 11.21 -1.55 -2.28
C GLY A 78 10.08 -2.54 -2.04
N ILE A 79 8.90 -2.18 -2.51
CA ILE A 79 7.67 -2.98 -2.38
C ILE A 79 7.20 -3.33 -3.78
N TYR A 80 6.87 -4.59 -4.01
CA TYR A 80 6.21 -5.06 -5.22
C TYR A 80 5.10 -6.04 -4.85
N MET A 81 3.88 -5.79 -5.31
CA MET A 81 2.74 -6.67 -5.07
C MET A 81 1.98 -6.91 -6.38
N LYS A 82 1.49 -8.15 -6.56
CA LYS A 82 0.57 -8.51 -7.63
C LYS A 82 -0.86 -8.44 -7.12
N THR A 83 -1.76 -7.99 -7.99
CA THR A 83 -3.19 -7.98 -7.69
C THR A 83 -3.79 -9.39 -7.78
N ASP A 84 -4.90 -9.61 -7.08
CA ASP A 84 -5.66 -10.88 -7.09
C ASP A 84 -6.55 -10.97 -8.34
N GLY A 85 -5.93 -10.97 -9.52
CA GLY A 85 -6.55 -10.81 -10.83
C GLY A 85 -6.13 -9.51 -11.50
N VAL A 86 -6.69 -9.18 -12.65
CA VAL A 86 -6.41 -7.96 -13.40
C VAL A 86 -7.41 -6.87 -13.01
N MET A 87 -6.95 -5.85 -12.27
CA MET A 87 -7.81 -4.77 -11.76
C MET A 87 -8.25 -3.83 -12.87
N VAL A 88 -9.54 -3.55 -12.96
CA VAL A 88 -10.10 -2.49 -13.81
C VAL A 88 -9.93 -1.15 -13.12
N VAL A 89 -9.17 -0.25 -13.74
CA VAL A 89 -8.90 1.10 -13.24
C VAL A 89 -9.94 2.09 -13.78
N ASP A 90 -10.34 1.91 -15.04
CA ASP A 90 -11.32 2.76 -15.70
C ASP A 90 -11.96 2.04 -16.87
N VAL A 91 -13.19 2.43 -17.22
CA VAL A 91 -13.90 1.99 -18.42
C VAL A 91 -13.98 3.17 -19.39
N CYS A 92 -13.51 2.97 -20.61
CA CYS A 92 -13.31 4.06 -21.56
C CYS A 92 -13.73 3.71 -22.97
N SER A 93 -14.28 4.70 -23.66
CA SER A 93 -14.61 4.61 -25.08
C SER A 93 -13.38 4.82 -25.96
N PHE A 94 -13.38 4.18 -27.14
CA PHE A 94 -12.40 4.38 -28.18
C PHE A 94 -13.06 4.42 -29.56
N LYS A 95 -12.30 4.81 -30.59
CA LYS A 95 -12.77 4.76 -31.98
C LYS A 95 -12.48 3.40 -32.59
N ASN A 96 -13.51 2.76 -33.18
CA ASN A 96 -13.35 1.52 -33.92
C ASN A 96 -12.84 1.80 -35.36
N LEU A 97 -12.60 0.73 -36.16
CA LEU A 97 -12.13 0.85 -37.55
C LEU A 97 -13.04 1.69 -38.45
N GLU A 98 -14.30 1.80 -38.14
CA GLU A 98 -15.30 2.59 -38.87
C GLU A 98 -15.37 4.04 -38.41
N GLY A 99 -14.58 4.43 -37.38
CA GLY A 99 -14.60 5.74 -36.75
C GLY A 99 -15.73 5.95 -35.73
N ASN A 100 -16.51 4.92 -35.43
CA ASN A 100 -17.59 4.97 -34.43
C ASN A 100 -16.99 4.89 -33.02
N THR A 101 -17.59 5.63 -32.07
CA THR A 101 -17.24 5.51 -30.67
C THR A 101 -17.90 4.25 -30.07
N CYS A 102 -17.11 3.38 -29.45
CA CYS A 102 -17.58 2.16 -28.80
C CYS A 102 -16.86 1.93 -27.48
N CYS A 103 -17.50 1.18 -26.59
CA CYS A 103 -16.95 0.72 -25.32
C CYS A 103 -17.55 -0.65 -24.98
N PRO A 104 -16.94 -1.77 -25.40
CA PRO A 104 -17.46 -3.11 -25.11
C PRO A 104 -17.70 -3.41 -23.63
N ALA A 105 -16.87 -2.86 -22.74
CA ALA A 105 -16.98 -3.08 -21.30
C ALA A 105 -18.09 -2.25 -20.62
N ASP A 106 -18.70 -1.29 -21.33
CA ASP A 106 -19.72 -0.41 -20.76
C ASP A 106 -20.95 -1.21 -20.27
N GLY A 107 -21.40 -0.89 -19.06
CA GLY A 107 -22.51 -1.62 -18.40
C GLY A 107 -22.15 -3.03 -17.90
N ILE A 108 -20.94 -3.53 -18.15
CA ILE A 108 -20.45 -4.84 -17.69
C ILE A 108 -19.41 -4.68 -16.60
N LEU A 109 -18.29 -4.05 -16.93
CA LEU A 109 -17.19 -3.78 -16.01
C LEU A 109 -17.29 -2.38 -15.41
N GLN A 110 -16.69 -2.20 -14.24
CA GLN A 110 -16.53 -0.90 -13.59
C GLN A 110 -15.19 -0.81 -12.87
N THR A 111 -14.80 0.41 -12.53
CA THR A 111 -13.60 0.68 -11.72
C THR A 111 -13.64 -0.11 -10.41
N GLY A 112 -12.58 -0.83 -10.10
CA GLY A 112 -12.44 -1.66 -8.91
C GLY A 112 -12.79 -3.14 -9.10
N ASP A 113 -13.29 -3.54 -10.27
CA ASP A 113 -13.44 -4.95 -10.62
C ASP A 113 -12.09 -5.62 -10.79
N TYR A 114 -12.00 -6.91 -10.47
CA TYR A 114 -10.83 -7.75 -10.71
C TYR A 114 -11.19 -8.87 -11.67
N ILE A 115 -10.69 -8.81 -12.89
CA ILE A 115 -10.87 -9.87 -13.89
C ILE A 115 -9.99 -11.04 -13.48
N ILE A 116 -10.59 -12.21 -13.28
CA ILE A 116 -9.91 -13.42 -12.82
C ILE A 116 -9.90 -14.56 -13.84
N ASP A 117 -10.78 -14.49 -14.84
CA ASP A 117 -10.84 -15.48 -15.94
C ASP A 117 -11.38 -14.80 -17.20
N ILE A 118 -10.89 -15.21 -18.36
CA ILE A 118 -11.41 -14.83 -19.67
C ILE A 118 -11.35 -16.03 -20.62
N ALA A 119 -12.48 -16.34 -21.27
CA ALA A 119 -12.63 -17.48 -22.17
C ALA A 119 -12.21 -18.83 -21.54
N GLY A 120 -12.50 -19.04 -20.23
CA GLY A 120 -12.11 -20.22 -19.47
C GLY A 120 -10.62 -20.29 -19.13
N THR A 121 -9.87 -19.21 -19.33
CA THR A 121 -8.46 -19.10 -19.00
C THR A 121 -8.29 -18.18 -17.78
N PRO A 122 -7.81 -18.70 -16.63
CA PRO A 122 -7.49 -17.87 -15.47
C PRO A 122 -6.42 -16.83 -15.83
N VAL A 123 -6.66 -15.57 -15.44
CA VAL A 123 -5.74 -14.46 -15.69
C VAL A 123 -5.36 -13.77 -14.40
N SER A 124 -4.08 -13.50 -14.25
CA SER A 124 -3.49 -12.72 -13.17
C SER A 124 -2.60 -11.58 -13.68
N LYS A 125 -2.28 -11.60 -14.99
CA LYS A 125 -1.44 -10.59 -15.63
C LYS A 125 -2.21 -9.89 -16.75
N ARG A 126 -1.96 -8.61 -16.88
CA ARG A 126 -2.47 -7.80 -18.00
C ARG A 126 -2.10 -8.39 -19.37
N SER A 127 -0.89 -8.93 -19.49
CA SER A 127 -0.43 -9.56 -20.75
C SER A 127 -1.25 -10.79 -21.12
N GLU A 128 -1.66 -11.61 -20.16
CA GLU A 128 -2.51 -12.78 -20.36
C GLU A 128 -3.90 -12.36 -20.85
N LEU A 129 -4.51 -11.37 -20.19
CA LEU A 129 -5.80 -10.79 -20.61
C LEU A 129 -5.74 -10.26 -22.03
N LEU A 130 -4.70 -9.44 -22.36
CA LEU A 130 -4.54 -8.86 -23.69
C LEU A 130 -4.31 -9.91 -24.77
N GLN A 131 -3.61 -10.99 -24.47
CA GLN A 131 -3.40 -12.11 -25.39
C GLN A 131 -4.73 -12.76 -25.75
N VAL A 132 -5.55 -13.17 -24.77
CA VAL A 132 -6.85 -13.81 -25.01
C VAL A 132 -7.79 -12.86 -25.80
N VAL A 133 -7.81 -11.57 -25.43
CA VAL A 133 -8.61 -10.57 -26.17
C VAL A 133 -8.15 -10.47 -27.63
N SER A 134 -6.86 -10.50 -27.88
CA SER A 134 -6.30 -10.46 -29.25
C SER A 134 -6.65 -11.72 -30.05
N GLU A 135 -6.60 -12.90 -29.41
CA GLU A 135 -6.86 -14.19 -30.04
C GLU A 135 -8.36 -14.46 -30.25
N SER A 136 -9.26 -13.69 -29.63
CA SER A 136 -10.72 -13.83 -29.78
C SER A 136 -11.23 -13.59 -31.20
N ASP A 137 -10.45 -12.89 -32.02
CA ASP A 137 -10.81 -12.46 -33.38
C ASP A 137 -12.16 -11.69 -33.44
N GLY A 138 -12.47 -10.94 -32.37
CA GLY A 138 -13.72 -10.17 -32.24
C GLY A 138 -14.97 -11.01 -31.93
N LYS A 139 -14.79 -12.27 -31.60
CA LYS A 139 -15.87 -13.11 -31.09
C LYS A 139 -16.17 -12.78 -29.65
N ALA A 140 -17.39 -13.06 -29.23
CA ALA A 140 -17.77 -12.98 -27.84
C ALA A 140 -16.87 -13.84 -26.94
N VAL A 141 -16.43 -13.30 -25.83
CA VAL A 141 -15.64 -13.99 -24.82
C VAL A 141 -16.33 -13.91 -23.48
N ASP A 142 -16.41 -15.04 -22.81
CA ASP A 142 -16.86 -15.10 -21.41
C ASP A 142 -15.81 -14.45 -20.52
N ILE A 143 -16.25 -13.67 -19.54
CA ILE A 143 -15.39 -13.01 -18.57
C ILE A 143 -15.94 -13.24 -17.16
N THR A 144 -15.05 -13.67 -16.25
CA THR A 144 -15.35 -13.75 -14.82
C THR A 144 -14.58 -12.67 -14.08
N TYR A 145 -15.27 -11.90 -13.26
CA TYR A 145 -14.65 -10.85 -12.45
C TYR A 145 -15.20 -10.85 -11.03
N VAL A 146 -14.46 -10.26 -10.11
CA VAL A 146 -14.85 -10.07 -8.71
C VAL A 146 -15.12 -8.58 -8.47
N ARG A 147 -16.30 -8.28 -7.93
CA ARG A 147 -16.77 -6.95 -7.53
C ARG A 147 -17.25 -7.04 -6.08
N ASP A 148 -16.75 -6.19 -5.19
CA ASP A 148 -17.13 -6.16 -3.76
C ASP A 148 -17.04 -7.53 -3.05
N GLY A 149 -16.13 -8.39 -3.50
CA GLY A 149 -15.93 -9.74 -2.98
C GLY A 149 -16.77 -10.84 -3.64
N GLU A 150 -17.76 -10.50 -4.44
CA GLU A 150 -18.65 -11.42 -5.14
C GLU A 150 -18.18 -11.67 -6.57
N LYS A 151 -18.36 -12.92 -7.06
CA LYS A 151 -18.06 -13.30 -8.45
C LYS A 151 -19.22 -13.01 -9.37
N TYR A 152 -18.89 -12.46 -10.54
CA TYR A 152 -19.82 -12.19 -11.63
C TYR A 152 -19.29 -12.82 -12.92
N GLU A 153 -20.21 -13.25 -13.78
CA GLU A 153 -19.92 -13.79 -15.10
C GLU A 153 -20.70 -12.97 -16.14
N SER A 154 -20.05 -12.64 -17.24
CA SER A 154 -20.65 -11.90 -18.35
C SER A 154 -19.95 -12.25 -19.65
N GLU A 155 -20.55 -11.84 -20.76
CA GLU A 155 -19.98 -11.97 -22.10
C GLU A 155 -19.61 -10.59 -22.64
N ILE A 156 -18.41 -10.44 -23.24
CA ILE A 156 -17.97 -9.20 -23.89
C ILE A 156 -17.53 -9.51 -25.33
N ILE A 157 -17.89 -8.64 -26.27
CA ILE A 157 -17.46 -8.74 -27.66
C ILE A 157 -16.37 -7.68 -27.92
N PRO A 158 -15.06 -8.06 -27.97
CA PRO A 158 -13.99 -7.13 -28.24
C PRO A 158 -14.15 -6.44 -29.60
N GLN A 159 -13.82 -5.16 -29.68
CA GLN A 159 -13.89 -4.37 -30.90
C GLN A 159 -12.50 -3.92 -31.36
N LYS A 160 -12.25 -3.91 -32.69
CA LYS A 160 -11.01 -3.37 -33.22
C LYS A 160 -10.98 -1.85 -33.13
N ASN A 161 -9.90 -1.31 -32.57
CA ASN A 161 -9.63 0.13 -32.64
C ASN A 161 -9.09 0.55 -34.02
N GLU A 162 -8.85 1.83 -34.22
CA GLU A 162 -8.31 2.41 -35.46
C GLU A 162 -6.96 1.79 -35.90
N ASN A 163 -6.20 1.23 -34.96
CA ASN A 163 -4.92 0.55 -35.22
C ASN A 163 -5.08 -0.96 -35.48
N GLY A 164 -6.31 -1.47 -35.52
CA GLY A 164 -6.61 -2.88 -35.80
C GLY A 164 -6.45 -3.82 -34.59
N ASN A 165 -6.23 -3.29 -33.37
CA ASN A 165 -6.13 -4.08 -32.15
C ASN A 165 -7.50 -4.30 -31.50
N TYR A 166 -7.80 -5.52 -31.09
CA TYR A 166 -8.98 -5.81 -30.30
C TYR A 166 -8.87 -5.26 -28.88
N LEU A 167 -9.88 -4.55 -28.42
CA LEU A 167 -9.95 -3.93 -27.11
C LEU A 167 -11.30 -4.22 -26.43
N LEU A 168 -11.30 -4.26 -25.11
CA LEU A 168 -12.48 -4.32 -24.27
C LEU A 168 -13.05 -2.93 -23.91
N GLY A 169 -12.24 -1.86 -24.01
CA GLY A 169 -12.60 -0.53 -23.55
C GLY A 169 -12.42 -0.38 -22.04
N ALA A 170 -11.41 -1.03 -21.48
CA ALA A 170 -11.06 -0.94 -20.06
C ALA A 170 -9.55 -0.69 -19.90
N TRP A 171 -9.20 0.22 -18.99
CA TRP A 171 -7.84 0.38 -18.48
C TRP A 171 -7.65 -0.57 -17.31
N VAL A 172 -6.54 -1.32 -17.34
CA VAL A 172 -6.30 -2.37 -16.34
C VAL A 172 -4.88 -2.34 -15.78
N LYS A 173 -4.74 -2.83 -14.53
CA LYS A 173 -3.47 -3.01 -13.82
C LYS A 173 -3.42 -4.41 -13.19
N ASP A 174 -2.22 -4.97 -13.06
CA ASP A 174 -1.97 -6.29 -12.49
C ASP A 174 -0.93 -6.28 -11.37
N ASP A 175 -0.28 -5.14 -11.14
CA ASP A 175 0.71 -4.97 -10.08
C ASP A 175 0.78 -3.54 -9.53
N VAL A 176 1.52 -3.40 -8.43
CA VAL A 176 1.91 -2.13 -7.85
C VAL A 176 3.32 -2.23 -7.28
N SER A 177 4.09 -1.17 -7.47
CA SER A 177 5.44 -1.06 -6.91
C SER A 177 5.72 0.33 -6.35
N GLY A 178 6.59 0.41 -5.36
CA GLY A 178 6.98 1.67 -4.76
C GLY A 178 8.03 1.53 -3.67
N ILE A 179 8.35 2.65 -3.03
CA ILE A 179 9.22 2.71 -1.84
C ILE A 179 8.35 3.07 -0.64
N GLY A 180 8.53 2.34 0.45
CA GLY A 180 7.89 2.60 1.73
C GLY A 180 8.80 2.18 2.88
N THR A 181 8.42 2.49 4.11
CA THR A 181 9.27 2.28 5.28
C THR A 181 8.70 1.18 6.18
N ILE A 182 9.58 0.28 6.68
CA ILE A 182 9.25 -0.69 7.73
C ILE A 182 9.12 0.05 9.05
N THR A 183 8.01 -0.16 9.74
CA THR A 183 7.75 0.46 11.04
C THR A 183 8.49 -0.30 12.15
N PHE A 184 8.20 -1.57 12.31
CA PHE A 184 8.88 -2.40 13.29
C PHE A 184 9.03 -3.85 12.80
N ILE A 185 9.95 -4.57 13.46
CA ILE A 185 10.22 -5.99 13.24
C ILE A 185 10.14 -6.73 14.58
N ASP A 186 9.38 -7.82 14.60
CA ASP A 186 9.25 -8.76 15.69
C ASP A 186 9.74 -10.13 15.22
N ASP A 187 10.96 -10.49 15.58
CA ASP A 187 11.71 -11.63 15.04
C ASP A 187 11.94 -11.49 13.53
N THR A 188 11.14 -12.14 12.70
CA THR A 188 11.15 -11.98 11.25
C THR A 188 9.90 -11.25 10.71
N ARG A 189 8.86 -11.11 11.52
CA ARG A 189 7.61 -10.46 11.13
C ARG A 189 7.75 -8.95 11.12
N PHE A 190 7.15 -8.29 10.16
CA PHE A 190 7.19 -6.83 10.05
C PHE A 190 5.81 -6.21 9.85
N MET A 191 5.68 -4.94 10.24
CA MET A 191 4.65 -4.02 9.79
C MET A 191 5.31 -2.82 9.08
N ALA A 192 4.63 -2.28 8.07
CA ALA A 192 5.13 -1.15 7.29
C ALA A 192 4.01 -0.24 6.79
N LEU A 193 4.35 0.97 6.36
CA LEU A 193 3.52 1.99 5.72
C LEU A 193 2.55 2.74 6.64
N GLY A 194 1.79 2.06 7.51
CA GLY A 194 0.74 2.69 8.32
C GLY A 194 -0.53 3.07 7.54
N HIS A 195 -0.63 2.74 6.27
CA HIS A 195 -1.80 2.91 5.40
C HIS A 195 -1.80 1.84 4.31
N SER A 196 -2.94 1.59 3.70
CA SER A 196 -3.06 0.63 2.59
C SER A 196 -2.25 1.06 1.37
N ILE A 197 -1.82 0.06 0.60
CA ILE A 197 -1.43 0.30 -0.79
C ILE A 197 -2.71 0.43 -1.61
N SER A 198 -2.89 1.59 -2.20
CA SER A 198 -4.06 1.93 -3.00
C SER A 198 -3.64 2.29 -4.42
N ASP A 199 -4.52 2.02 -5.38
CA ASP A 199 -4.32 2.47 -6.75
C ASP A 199 -4.41 4.00 -6.83
N VAL A 200 -3.45 4.61 -7.50
CA VAL A 200 -3.32 6.07 -7.55
C VAL A 200 -4.40 6.76 -8.37
N ASP A 201 -4.94 6.08 -9.38
CA ASP A 201 -5.92 6.64 -10.29
C ASP A 201 -7.33 6.57 -9.70
N THR A 202 -7.62 5.49 -8.96
CA THR A 202 -8.94 5.24 -8.38
C THR A 202 -9.04 5.59 -6.90
N GLY A 203 -7.89 5.59 -6.17
CA GLY A 203 -7.85 5.72 -4.72
C GLY A 203 -8.30 4.46 -3.97
N LEU A 204 -8.71 3.41 -4.68
CA LEU A 204 -9.18 2.17 -4.07
C LEU A 204 -8.01 1.35 -3.52
N MET A 205 -8.22 0.75 -2.35
CA MET A 205 -7.27 -0.20 -1.79
C MET A 205 -7.12 -1.39 -2.73
N MET A 206 -5.88 -1.72 -3.11
CA MET A 206 -5.61 -2.83 -4.02
C MET A 206 -5.71 -4.17 -3.29
N ARG A 207 -6.43 -5.11 -3.89
CA ARG A 207 -6.51 -6.50 -3.43
C ARG A 207 -5.25 -7.22 -3.89
N CYS A 208 -4.36 -7.43 -2.96
CA CYS A 208 -3.09 -8.09 -3.16
C CYS A 208 -2.89 -9.10 -2.04
N SER A 209 -2.87 -10.38 -2.35
CA SER A 209 -2.69 -11.45 -1.35
C SER A 209 -1.22 -11.72 -1.05
N THR A 210 -0.31 -11.40 -1.97
CA THR A 210 1.12 -11.64 -1.79
C THR A 210 1.97 -10.59 -2.51
N GLY A 211 3.17 -10.37 -2.00
CA GLY A 211 4.15 -9.48 -2.60
C GLY A 211 5.56 -9.74 -2.10
N GLY A 212 6.52 -9.02 -2.68
CA GLY A 212 7.92 -9.06 -2.28
C GLY A 212 8.37 -7.76 -1.61
N MET A 213 9.20 -7.90 -0.59
CA MET A 213 9.94 -6.83 0.05
C MET A 213 11.40 -6.90 -0.42
N TYR A 214 11.91 -5.78 -0.93
CA TYR A 214 13.22 -5.72 -1.57
C TYR A 214 14.09 -4.66 -0.91
N THR A 215 15.39 -4.90 -0.80
CA THR A 215 16.30 -3.82 -0.44
C THR A 215 16.27 -2.74 -1.53
N THR A 216 16.36 -1.50 -1.09
CA THR A 216 16.45 -0.36 -1.99
C THR A 216 17.63 0.53 -1.64
N ASN A 217 18.19 1.18 -2.62
CA ASN A 217 19.21 2.20 -2.44
C ASN A 217 18.59 3.56 -2.77
N ILE A 218 18.44 4.42 -1.75
CA ILE A 218 17.98 5.79 -1.95
C ILE A 218 19.09 6.56 -2.65
N THR A 219 18.84 7.02 -3.86
CA THR A 219 19.81 7.72 -4.71
C THR A 219 19.63 9.23 -4.69
N ASN A 220 18.40 9.68 -4.38
CA ASN A 220 18.08 11.11 -4.32
C ASN A 220 16.83 11.33 -3.46
N ILE A 221 16.70 12.53 -2.91
CA ILE A 221 15.52 13.01 -2.19
C ILE A 221 15.02 14.27 -2.89
N SER A 222 13.84 14.21 -3.48
CA SER A 222 13.17 15.43 -3.92
C SER A 222 12.53 16.08 -2.68
N LYS A 223 12.96 17.30 -2.35
CA LYS A 223 12.40 18.01 -1.18
C LYS A 223 10.93 18.33 -1.36
N SER A 224 10.22 18.36 -0.25
CA SER A 224 8.85 18.87 -0.17
C SER A 224 8.83 20.39 -0.15
N TYR A 225 7.85 20.97 -0.81
CA TYR A 225 7.48 22.38 -0.76
C TYR A 225 5.96 22.47 -0.65
N SER A 226 5.43 23.65 -0.22
CA SER A 226 3.98 23.88 -0.22
C SER A 226 3.37 23.51 -1.58
N GLU A 227 2.30 22.73 -1.56
CA GLU A 227 1.58 22.18 -2.72
C GLU A 227 2.41 21.22 -3.62
N GLN A 228 3.65 20.92 -3.27
CA GLN A 228 4.55 20.02 -4.01
C GLN A 228 5.21 19.01 -3.06
N PRO A 229 4.53 17.92 -2.72
CA PRO A 229 5.10 16.88 -1.87
C PRO A 229 6.38 16.27 -2.49
N GLY A 230 7.41 16.20 -1.69
CA GLY A 230 8.67 15.55 -2.05
C GLY A 230 8.58 14.02 -2.04
N ARG A 231 9.65 13.37 -2.46
CA ARG A 231 9.71 11.89 -2.49
C ARG A 231 11.13 11.36 -2.37
N LEU A 232 11.24 10.17 -1.78
CA LEU A 232 12.43 9.35 -1.88
C LEU A 232 12.52 8.76 -3.30
N GLN A 233 13.69 8.83 -3.90
CA GLN A 233 13.99 8.22 -5.19
C GLN A 233 15.06 7.17 -4.99
N GLY A 234 14.86 5.98 -5.50
CA GLY A 234 15.80 4.89 -5.32
C GLY A 234 15.64 3.81 -6.39
N ASN A 235 16.63 2.94 -6.43
CA ASN A 235 16.63 1.78 -7.31
C ASN A 235 16.25 0.53 -6.51
N ILE A 236 15.21 -0.16 -6.95
CA ILE A 236 14.79 -1.44 -6.38
C ILE A 236 15.42 -2.56 -7.21
N ALA A 237 16.26 -3.37 -6.58
CA ALA A 237 16.95 -4.45 -7.26
C ALA A 237 16.10 -5.74 -7.28
N TYR A 238 14.98 -5.75 -8.01
CA TYR A 238 14.02 -6.86 -8.03
C TYR A 238 14.64 -8.26 -8.24
N ARG A 239 15.74 -8.36 -8.99
CA ARG A 239 16.37 -9.66 -9.33
C ARG A 239 17.31 -10.21 -8.27
N LYS A 240 17.79 -9.43 -7.30
CA LYS A 240 18.88 -9.84 -6.39
C LYS A 240 18.64 -9.49 -4.93
N ALA A 241 17.58 -8.80 -4.60
CA ALA A 241 17.43 -8.13 -3.32
C ALA A 241 16.09 -8.40 -2.64
N LEU A 242 15.41 -9.52 -2.99
CA LEU A 242 14.25 -9.99 -2.24
C LEU A 242 14.72 -10.39 -0.84
N VAL A 243 14.18 -9.74 0.18
CA VAL A 243 14.54 -9.98 1.58
C VAL A 243 13.33 -10.32 2.44
N GLY A 244 12.15 -10.40 1.84
CA GLY A 244 10.95 -10.78 2.57
C GLY A 244 9.72 -10.90 1.69
N ILE A 245 8.65 -11.43 2.26
CA ILE A 245 7.35 -11.63 1.63
C ILE A 245 6.33 -10.77 2.35
N ILE A 246 5.47 -10.12 1.57
CA ILE A 246 4.30 -9.39 2.04
C ILE A 246 3.13 -10.37 2.04
N ASP A 247 2.55 -10.61 3.21
CA ASP A 247 1.43 -11.55 3.41
C ASP A 247 0.07 -10.87 3.23
N GLY A 248 0.02 -9.55 3.33
CA GLY A 248 -1.22 -8.82 3.12
C GLY A 248 -1.10 -7.31 3.09
N ASN A 249 -2.14 -6.71 2.51
CA ASN A 249 -2.40 -5.27 2.44
C ASN A 249 -3.69 -4.98 3.21
N SER A 250 -3.60 -4.15 4.24
CA SER A 250 -4.73 -3.76 5.10
C SER A 250 -4.91 -2.24 5.12
N SER A 251 -6.01 -1.75 5.68
CA SER A 251 -6.26 -0.31 5.83
C SER A 251 -5.18 0.41 6.65
N SER A 252 -4.51 -0.32 7.55
CA SER A 252 -3.49 0.21 8.47
C SER A 252 -2.05 -0.15 8.08
N GLY A 253 -1.83 -0.67 6.86
CA GLY A 253 -0.52 -0.96 6.32
C GLY A 253 -0.35 -2.35 5.74
N ILE A 254 0.88 -2.67 5.37
CA ILE A 254 1.28 -3.99 4.91
C ILE A 254 2.02 -4.73 6.01
N TYR A 255 1.90 -6.05 5.99
CA TYR A 255 2.57 -6.94 6.93
C TYR A 255 3.10 -8.19 6.23
N GLY A 256 4.07 -8.83 6.84
CA GLY A 256 4.70 -10.00 6.27
C GLY A 256 5.90 -10.49 7.08
N HIS A 257 6.78 -11.22 6.39
CA HIS A 257 7.97 -11.83 6.97
C HIS A 257 9.21 -11.45 6.17
N LEU A 258 10.28 -11.10 6.87
CA LEU A 258 11.61 -10.94 6.31
C LEU A 258 12.37 -12.26 6.40
N ASP A 259 13.38 -12.43 5.55
CA ASP A 259 14.32 -13.52 5.64
C ASP A 259 15.11 -13.49 6.97
N ALA A 260 15.23 -14.63 7.65
CA ALA A 260 15.88 -14.71 8.94
C ALA A 260 17.37 -14.32 8.87
N SER A 261 18.05 -14.65 7.78
CA SER A 261 19.46 -14.28 7.59
C SER A 261 19.61 -12.77 7.38
N TYR A 262 18.68 -12.15 6.65
CA TYR A 262 18.62 -10.71 6.50
C TYR A 262 18.36 -10.02 7.85
N CYS A 263 17.37 -10.50 8.63
CA CYS A 263 17.10 -9.96 9.96
C CYS A 263 18.32 -10.04 10.88
N SER A 264 18.97 -11.21 10.95
CA SER A 264 20.15 -11.41 11.80
C SER A 264 21.31 -10.50 11.37
N SER A 265 21.56 -10.38 10.08
CA SER A 265 22.64 -9.56 9.54
C SER A 265 22.41 -8.06 9.71
N LYS A 266 21.18 -7.59 9.50
CA LYS A 266 20.85 -6.16 9.49
C LYS A 266 20.46 -5.62 10.86
N TYR A 267 19.80 -6.44 11.68
CA TYR A 267 19.15 -6.01 12.93
C TYR A 267 19.61 -6.81 14.17
N GLY A 268 20.60 -7.69 14.05
CA GLY A 268 21.03 -8.56 15.16
C GLY A 268 21.40 -7.79 16.43
N ASP A 269 22.04 -6.63 16.28
CA ASP A 269 22.47 -5.74 17.39
C ASP A 269 21.53 -4.52 17.56
N ALA A 270 20.35 -4.49 16.91
CA ALA A 270 19.45 -3.35 16.98
C ALA A 270 18.79 -3.22 18.36
N GLU A 271 18.70 -1.99 18.85
CA GLU A 271 17.97 -1.66 20.06
C GLU A 271 16.49 -2.02 19.90
N LYS A 272 15.93 -2.71 20.92
CA LYS A 272 14.51 -3.09 20.96
C LYS A 272 13.73 -2.15 21.88
N MET A 273 12.49 -1.86 21.51
CA MET A 273 11.58 -0.99 22.26
C MET A 273 10.23 -1.66 22.44
N TYR A 274 9.55 -1.32 23.55
CA TYR A 274 8.15 -1.71 23.75
C TYR A 274 7.21 -0.87 22.87
N ILE A 275 6.08 -1.46 22.53
CA ILE A 275 4.98 -0.79 21.86
C ILE A 275 4.11 -0.09 22.91
N ALA A 276 3.67 1.14 22.65
CA ALA A 276 2.72 1.86 23.48
C ALA A 276 1.28 1.50 23.11
N ARG A 277 0.37 1.68 24.06
CA ARG A 277 -1.07 1.72 23.76
C ARG A 277 -1.47 3.14 23.36
N GLY A 278 -2.51 3.29 22.54
CA GLY A 278 -2.98 4.63 22.13
C GLY A 278 -3.34 5.55 23.31
N GLY A 279 -3.71 4.96 24.45
CA GLY A 279 -3.92 5.67 25.70
C GLY A 279 -2.70 6.39 26.27
N ASP A 280 -1.50 5.89 26.00
CA ASP A 280 -0.22 6.40 26.51
C ASP A 280 0.33 7.57 25.67
N VAL A 281 -0.23 7.80 24.48
CA VAL A 281 0.22 8.85 23.55
C VAL A 281 -0.26 10.22 24.01
N SER A 282 0.63 11.19 24.02
CA SER A 282 0.34 12.56 24.46
C SER A 282 0.93 13.60 23.49
N ARG A 283 0.43 14.84 23.61
CA ARG A 283 1.03 15.99 22.93
C ARG A 283 2.44 16.24 23.46
N GLY A 284 3.30 16.85 22.64
CA GLY A 284 4.65 17.23 23.00
C GLY A 284 5.71 16.52 22.18
N GLU A 285 6.94 16.53 22.68
CA GLU A 285 8.12 16.02 22.01
C GLU A 285 8.01 14.52 21.69
N ALA A 286 8.36 14.18 20.46
CA ALA A 286 8.52 12.81 19.98
C ALA A 286 9.57 12.78 18.85
N TYR A 287 9.86 11.60 18.32
CA TYR A 287 10.90 11.41 17.31
C TYR A 287 10.42 10.50 16.19
N ILE A 288 10.71 10.86 14.95
CA ILE A 288 10.64 9.96 13.80
C ILE A 288 11.98 9.24 13.67
N TYR A 289 11.98 7.92 13.61
CA TYR A 289 13.18 7.15 13.29
C TYR A 289 13.18 6.85 11.79
N SER A 290 14.28 7.18 11.11
CA SER A 290 14.42 6.94 9.67
C SER A 290 15.87 6.68 9.26
N ARG A 291 16.05 5.94 8.15
CA ARG A 291 17.36 5.60 7.56
C ARG A 291 17.49 6.21 6.16
N LEU A 292 17.24 7.51 6.03
CA LEU A 292 17.27 8.21 4.74
C LEU A 292 18.64 8.13 4.04
N ASP A 293 19.70 8.06 4.81
CA ASP A 293 21.10 7.92 4.36
C ASP A 293 21.71 6.53 4.69
N GLY A 294 20.85 5.54 5.05
CA GLY A 294 21.25 4.19 5.44
C GLY A 294 21.62 4.04 6.91
N ILE A 295 21.74 5.12 7.67
CA ILE A 295 22.01 5.13 9.12
C ILE A 295 20.72 5.50 9.86
N LEU A 296 20.42 4.77 10.95
CA LEU A 296 19.24 5.10 11.77
C LEU A 296 19.47 6.43 12.49
N LYS A 297 18.62 7.40 12.18
CA LYS A 297 18.60 8.71 12.83
C LYS A 297 17.25 8.96 13.51
N LYS A 298 17.30 9.84 14.52
CA LYS A 298 16.16 10.29 15.32
C LYS A 298 15.89 11.74 14.98
N TYR A 299 14.79 12.00 14.28
CA TYR A 299 14.41 13.34 13.90
C TYR A 299 13.30 13.85 14.82
N LYS A 300 13.53 15.02 15.40
CA LYS A 300 12.63 15.61 16.39
C LYS A 300 11.34 16.11 15.75
N ILE A 301 10.21 15.82 16.39
CA ILE A 301 8.89 16.32 16.04
C ILE A 301 8.16 16.80 17.29
N GLU A 302 7.14 17.64 17.11
CA GLU A 302 6.20 18.04 18.13
C GLU A 302 4.82 17.49 17.79
N ILE A 303 4.22 16.66 18.66
CA ILE A 303 2.87 16.17 18.50
C ILE A 303 1.90 17.27 18.93
N GLU A 304 1.11 17.78 17.99
CA GLU A 304 0.18 18.87 18.21
C GLU A 304 -1.23 18.38 18.57
N ILE A 305 -1.68 17.30 17.91
CA ILE A 305 -3.02 16.72 18.09
C ILE A 305 -2.90 15.21 18.28
N VAL A 306 -3.69 14.70 19.23
CA VAL A 306 -3.87 13.26 19.48
C VAL A 306 -5.37 12.97 19.45
N ASP A 307 -5.84 12.29 18.39
CA ASP A 307 -7.22 11.81 18.27
C ASP A 307 -7.31 10.31 18.56
N LYS A 308 -7.77 9.96 19.74
CA LYS A 308 -7.92 8.57 20.19
C LYS A 308 -9.10 7.83 19.55
N LYS A 309 -9.93 8.52 18.77
CA LYS A 309 -11.11 7.94 18.13
C LYS A 309 -10.92 7.73 16.63
N ALA A 310 -9.94 8.38 16.02
CA ALA A 310 -9.61 8.20 14.61
C ALA A 310 -9.07 6.79 14.36
N ASN A 311 -9.30 6.25 13.17
CA ASN A 311 -8.83 4.93 12.78
C ASN A 311 -7.45 4.96 12.11
N ASP A 312 -7.08 6.07 11.47
CA ASP A 312 -5.91 6.17 10.59
C ASP A 312 -5.03 7.41 10.80
N LYS A 313 -5.60 8.53 11.29
CA LYS A 313 -4.92 9.82 11.50
C LYS A 313 -5.00 10.22 12.97
N ASN A 314 -4.45 9.38 13.82
CA ASN A 314 -4.52 9.54 15.27
C ASN A 314 -3.59 10.64 15.79
N ILE A 315 -2.50 10.91 15.08
CA ILE A 315 -1.43 11.81 15.47
C ILE A 315 -1.29 12.88 14.38
N GLU A 316 -1.36 14.17 14.77
CA GLU A 316 -0.87 15.26 13.93
C GLU A 316 0.40 15.80 14.57
N PHE A 317 1.44 15.99 13.76
CA PHE A 317 2.72 16.45 14.25
C PHE A 317 3.35 17.49 13.33
N HIS A 318 4.27 18.26 13.89
CA HIS A 318 5.12 19.21 13.19
C HIS A 318 6.59 18.77 13.32
N VAL A 319 7.31 18.77 12.21
CA VAL A 319 8.76 18.49 12.15
C VAL A 319 9.52 19.71 12.68
N THR A 320 10.26 19.52 13.75
CA THR A 320 11.07 20.58 14.38
C THR A 320 12.57 20.33 14.28
N ASP A 321 12.96 19.26 13.58
CA ASP A 321 14.35 18.86 13.37
C ASP A 321 14.95 19.58 12.16
N ASP A 322 15.98 20.42 12.40
CA ASP A 322 16.61 21.20 11.35
C ASP A 322 17.27 20.32 10.29
N GLU A 323 17.90 19.18 10.68
CA GLU A 323 18.56 18.27 9.73
C GLU A 323 17.52 17.65 8.78
N LEU A 324 16.37 17.20 9.30
CA LEU A 324 15.31 16.63 8.46
C LEU A 324 14.72 17.69 7.54
N LEU A 325 14.45 18.90 8.04
CA LEU A 325 13.94 20.01 7.23
C LEU A 325 14.93 20.40 6.13
N ASP A 326 16.23 20.47 6.45
CA ASP A 326 17.27 20.75 5.47
C ASP A 326 17.39 19.65 4.42
N LEU A 327 17.20 18.38 4.80
CA LEU A 327 17.33 17.23 3.90
C LEU A 327 16.13 17.06 3.00
N THR A 328 14.91 17.16 3.56
CA THR A 328 13.66 16.76 2.91
C THR A 328 12.64 17.89 2.72
N GLY A 329 12.81 19.02 3.41
CA GLY A 329 11.81 20.09 3.46
C GLY A 329 10.55 19.75 4.26
N GLY A 330 10.59 18.66 5.05
CA GLY A 330 9.48 18.11 5.82
C GLY A 330 9.23 16.62 5.53
N VAL A 331 7.99 16.17 5.67
CA VAL A 331 7.63 14.78 5.36
C VAL A 331 7.62 14.57 3.84
N VAL A 332 8.24 13.49 3.36
CA VAL A 332 8.30 13.12 1.93
C VAL A 332 7.69 11.74 1.69
N GLN A 333 7.23 11.49 0.46
CA GLN A 333 6.79 10.17 0.03
C GLN A 333 7.91 9.13 0.18
N GLY A 334 7.57 7.98 0.72
CA GLY A 334 8.51 6.92 1.10
C GLY A 334 8.83 6.91 2.60
N MET A 335 8.57 8.00 3.33
CA MET A 335 8.64 8.01 4.80
C MET A 335 7.42 7.38 5.47
N SER A 336 6.34 7.11 4.75
CA SER A 336 5.19 6.36 5.27
C SER A 336 5.64 5.03 5.87
N GLY A 337 5.28 4.79 7.13
CA GLY A 337 5.77 3.66 7.94
C GLY A 337 6.94 4.00 8.86
N SER A 338 7.59 5.16 8.73
CA SER A 338 8.66 5.56 9.67
C SER A 338 8.11 5.55 11.10
N PRO A 339 8.73 4.79 12.05
CA PRO A 339 8.20 4.68 13.41
C PRO A 339 8.28 6.01 14.15
N ILE A 340 7.22 6.34 14.89
CA ILE A 340 7.14 7.48 15.79
C ILE A 340 7.39 6.98 17.21
N ILE A 341 8.35 7.60 17.87
CA ILE A 341 8.83 7.22 19.21
C ILE A 341 8.51 8.34 20.20
N GLN A 342 7.87 8.00 21.32
CA GLN A 342 7.65 8.90 22.45
C GLN A 342 7.94 8.16 23.76
N ASN A 343 8.65 8.80 24.68
CA ASN A 343 8.99 8.23 25.99
C ASN A 343 9.64 6.82 25.91
N GLY A 344 10.49 6.59 24.89
CA GLY A 344 11.19 5.31 24.69
C GLY A 344 10.31 4.16 24.20
N LYS A 345 9.09 4.43 23.72
CA LYS A 345 8.18 3.45 23.15
C LYS A 345 7.80 3.80 21.72
N ILE A 346 7.50 2.78 20.90
CA ILE A 346 6.90 2.96 19.59
C ILE A 346 5.43 3.29 19.78
N ILE A 347 5.01 4.50 19.41
CA ILE A 347 3.62 4.96 19.57
C ILE A 347 2.81 4.86 18.28
N GLY A 348 3.48 4.82 17.13
CA GLY A 348 2.83 4.84 15.83
C GLY A 348 3.80 4.89 14.67
N ALA A 349 3.26 5.20 13.51
CA ALA A 349 4.01 5.38 12.27
C ALA A 349 3.55 6.62 11.51
N VAL A 350 4.46 7.26 10.79
CA VAL A 350 4.16 8.32 9.83
C VAL A 350 3.29 7.75 8.71
N THR A 351 2.23 8.45 8.33
CA THR A 351 1.33 8.01 7.25
C THR A 351 1.26 9.00 6.09
N HIS A 352 0.89 10.24 6.36
CA HIS A 352 0.63 11.24 5.33
C HIS A 352 1.30 12.58 5.67
N VAL A 353 1.49 13.40 4.64
CA VAL A 353 1.98 14.78 4.75
C VAL A 353 0.82 15.75 4.50
N PHE A 354 0.86 16.91 5.13
CA PHE A 354 0.00 18.03 4.75
C PHE A 354 0.50 18.63 3.44
N VAL A 355 -0.39 18.79 2.48
CA VAL A 355 0.00 19.26 1.14
C VAL A 355 0.41 20.72 1.16
N ASP A 356 -0.31 21.52 1.93
CA ASP A 356 -0.10 22.98 2.05
C ASP A 356 1.11 23.30 2.94
N ASP A 357 1.44 22.40 3.88
CA ASP A 357 2.55 22.58 4.83
C ASP A 357 3.26 21.23 5.06
N PRO A 358 4.27 20.89 4.25
CA PRO A 358 4.98 19.62 4.37
C PRO A 358 5.79 19.46 5.66
N THR A 359 5.97 20.52 6.45
CA THR A 359 6.58 20.39 7.79
C THR A 359 5.64 19.70 8.78
N ARG A 360 4.35 19.54 8.43
CA ARG A 360 3.34 18.83 9.22
C ARG A 360 2.98 17.49 8.58
N GLY A 361 2.66 16.54 9.43
CA GLY A 361 2.28 15.20 9.01
C GLY A 361 1.26 14.53 9.91
N TYR A 362 0.71 13.44 9.39
CA TYR A 362 -0.16 12.54 10.13
C TYR A 362 0.58 11.25 10.50
N GLY A 363 0.19 10.66 11.61
CA GLY A 363 0.59 9.32 12.02
C GLY A 363 -0.60 8.51 12.48
N ILE A 364 -0.48 7.19 12.33
CA ILE A 364 -1.40 6.20 12.87
C ILE A 364 -0.86 5.66 14.20
N PHE A 365 -1.72 5.34 15.16
CA PHE A 365 -1.28 4.60 16.34
C PHE A 365 -0.78 3.22 15.96
N ILE A 366 0.29 2.79 16.62
CA ILE A 366 0.81 1.43 16.44
C ILE A 366 -0.26 0.38 16.78
N GLU A 367 -1.12 0.65 17.75
CA GLU A 367 -2.24 -0.20 18.14
C GLU A 367 -3.19 -0.46 16.98
N ASN A 368 -3.54 0.58 16.19
CA ASN A 368 -4.40 0.45 15.01
C ASN A 368 -3.71 -0.33 13.87
N MET A 369 -2.38 -0.30 13.78
CA MET A 369 -1.65 -1.13 12.82
C MET A 369 -1.71 -2.62 13.15
N LEU A 370 -1.88 -2.99 14.42
CA LEU A 370 -1.96 -4.38 14.89
C LEU A 370 -3.37 -4.96 14.74
N GLU A 371 -4.40 -4.12 14.66
CA GLU A 371 -5.79 -4.51 14.44
C GLU A 371 -6.01 -4.77 12.94
N LYS A 372 -6.69 -5.90 12.62
CA LYS A 372 -6.99 -6.34 11.25
C LYS A 372 -8.47 -6.13 10.92
#